data_ae21ec50c499a6aed8ed75982008f02f
#
_entry.id   ae21ec50c499a6aed8ed75982008f02f
#
_cell.length_a   1.000
_cell.length_b   1.000
_cell.length_c   1.000
_cell.angle_alpha   90.00
_cell.angle_beta   90.00
_cell.angle_gamma   90.00
#
_symmetry.space_group_name_H-M   'P 1'
#
loop_
_entity.id
_entity.type
_entity.pdbx_description
1 polymer ?
#
loop_
_entity_poly.entity_id
_entity_poly.type
_entity_poly.pdbx_seq_one_letter_code
_entity_poly.pdbx_strand_id
1 'polypeptide(L)'
;RPDIDSIYMEAVQLMTGHGGWPMSMFLTPSGAPFFGGTYFPPEERYGQPAFKKVLERIATAWKEDHDKIVEQGSKIVEALRESQSAASGEGKIDDSVADDAYRQLDRSYDPKEGGFGNAPKFPRPVTLNFLTRFYARDPKTDTGKHALDMALFTLRKMAAGGMHDH
;
A
#
# COMPACT_ATOMS: atom_id res chain seq x y z
N ARG A 1 -7.82 -3.39 15.37
CA ARG A 1 -6.40 -3.30 15.79
C ARG A 1 -5.56 -2.81 14.62
N PRO A 2 -5.57 -1.47 14.33
CA PRO A 2 -4.81 -0.91 13.22
C PRO A 2 -3.29 -1.05 13.39
N ASP A 3 -2.80 -1.12 14.60
CA ASP A 3 -1.42 -1.39 14.94
C ASP A 3 -0.93 -2.76 14.43
N ILE A 4 -1.72 -3.80 14.66
CA ILE A 4 -1.44 -5.16 14.17
C ILE A 4 -1.56 -5.22 12.64
N ASP A 5 -2.61 -4.64 12.10
CA ASP A 5 -2.86 -4.59 10.65
C ASP A 5 -1.70 -3.93 9.91
N SER A 6 -1.22 -2.79 10.41
CA SER A 6 -0.11 -2.06 9.83
C SER A 6 1.19 -2.88 9.77
N ILE A 7 1.55 -3.55 10.86
CA ILE A 7 2.77 -4.36 10.93
C ILE A 7 2.72 -5.52 9.92
N TYR A 8 1.60 -6.27 9.89
CA TYR A 8 1.50 -7.42 8.99
C TYR A 8 1.24 -7.01 7.53
N MET A 9 0.65 -5.85 7.28
CA MET A 9 0.58 -5.29 5.94
C MET A 9 1.98 -4.97 5.39
N GLU A 10 2.85 -4.37 6.20
CA GLU A 10 4.25 -4.13 5.84
C GLU A 10 4.98 -5.46 5.56
N ALA A 11 4.75 -6.48 6.39
CA ALA A 11 5.31 -7.82 6.17
C ALA A 11 4.83 -8.44 4.84
N VAL A 12 3.53 -8.35 4.50
CA VAL A 12 3.02 -8.82 3.21
C VAL A 12 3.67 -8.08 2.06
N GLN A 13 3.81 -6.76 2.15
CA GLN A 13 4.45 -5.94 1.12
C GLN A 13 5.92 -6.33 0.92
N LEU A 14 6.68 -6.58 1.99
CA LEU A 14 8.07 -7.05 1.90
C LEU A 14 8.17 -8.42 1.22
N MET A 15 7.25 -9.34 1.51
CA MET A 15 7.27 -10.69 0.94
C MET A 15 6.78 -10.78 -0.50
N THR A 16 5.78 -9.96 -0.87
CA THR A 16 5.05 -10.12 -2.15
C THR A 16 5.20 -8.93 -3.09
N GLY A 17 5.76 -7.83 -2.63
CA GLY A 17 5.88 -6.57 -3.37
C GLY A 17 4.59 -5.75 -3.43
N HIS A 18 3.48 -6.24 -2.89
CA HIS A 18 2.20 -5.53 -2.85
C HIS A 18 1.41 -5.88 -1.58
N GLY A 19 0.49 -5.00 -1.19
CA GLY A 19 -0.39 -5.20 -0.05
C GLY A 19 -1.84 -4.97 -0.43
N GLY A 20 -2.76 -5.27 0.48
CA GLY A 20 -4.19 -5.06 0.30
C GLY A 20 -5.05 -5.99 1.16
N TRP A 21 -6.34 -5.76 1.15
CA TRP A 21 -7.34 -6.59 1.85
C TRP A 21 -8.22 -7.34 0.85
N PRO A 22 -8.69 -8.57 1.18
CA PRO A 22 -8.41 -9.27 2.44
C PRO A 22 -6.93 -9.65 2.55
N MET A 23 -6.42 -9.71 3.79
CA MET A 23 -5.04 -10.11 4.09
C MET A 23 -5.04 -11.39 4.92
N SER A 24 -4.24 -12.36 4.50
CA SER A 24 -3.98 -13.59 5.25
C SER A 24 -2.51 -13.66 5.59
N MET A 25 -2.22 -13.79 6.89
CA MET A 25 -0.86 -13.89 7.41
C MET A 25 -0.71 -15.13 8.27
N PHE A 26 0.34 -15.89 8.05
CA PHE A 26 0.69 -17.08 8.83
C PHE A 26 1.90 -16.77 9.71
N LEU A 27 1.73 -17.07 10.99
CA LEU A 27 2.66 -16.66 12.02
C LEU A 27 3.20 -17.88 12.76
N THR A 28 4.44 -17.78 13.21
CA THR A 28 4.96 -18.70 14.23
C THR A 28 4.23 -18.48 15.58
N PRO A 29 4.35 -19.39 16.55
CA PRO A 29 3.78 -19.17 17.89
C PRO A 29 4.31 -17.90 18.59
N SER A 30 5.48 -17.41 18.20
CA SER A 30 6.05 -16.14 18.70
C SER A 30 5.52 -14.89 17.99
N GLY A 31 4.64 -15.04 16.99
CA GLY A 31 4.07 -13.94 16.22
C GLY A 31 4.93 -13.49 15.03
N ALA A 32 6.03 -14.19 14.72
CA ALA A 32 6.85 -13.88 13.57
C ALA A 32 6.15 -14.32 12.26
N PRO A 33 5.97 -13.42 11.25
CA PRO A 33 5.34 -13.77 9.99
C PRO A 33 6.30 -14.60 9.14
N PHE A 34 5.82 -15.71 8.55
CA PHE A 34 6.63 -16.55 7.68
C PHE A 34 6.02 -16.76 6.29
N PHE A 35 4.72 -16.59 6.15
CA PHE A 35 4.01 -16.64 4.87
C PHE A 35 2.79 -15.74 4.90
N GLY A 36 2.45 -15.13 3.76
CA GLY A 36 1.26 -14.30 3.66
C GLY A 36 0.92 -13.92 2.24
N GLY A 37 -0.24 -13.33 2.10
CA GLY A 37 -0.75 -12.80 0.84
C GLY A 37 -2.05 -12.06 1.05
N THR A 38 -2.60 -11.50 -0.03
CA THR A 38 -3.84 -10.76 0.05
C THR A 38 -5.04 -11.70 -0.08
N TYR A 39 -5.45 -12.03 -1.27
CA TYR A 39 -6.60 -12.87 -1.51
C TYR A 39 -6.19 -14.26 -1.98
N PHE A 40 -6.80 -15.29 -1.42
CA PHE A 40 -6.71 -16.67 -1.90
C PHE A 40 -8.10 -17.16 -2.31
N PRO A 41 -8.30 -17.61 -3.56
CA PRO A 41 -9.61 -18.08 -4.02
C PRO A 41 -10.02 -19.39 -3.34
N PRO A 42 -11.34 -19.70 -3.24
CA PRO A 42 -11.81 -20.98 -2.72
C PRO A 42 -11.42 -22.17 -3.61
N GLU A 43 -11.29 -21.92 -4.91
CA GLU A 43 -10.86 -22.88 -5.93
C GLU A 43 -9.71 -22.30 -6.74
N GLU A 44 -8.89 -23.14 -7.36
CA GLU A 44 -7.80 -22.67 -8.23
C GLU A 44 -8.33 -21.80 -9.37
N ARG A 45 -7.87 -20.56 -9.44
CA ARG A 45 -8.26 -19.59 -10.46
C ARG A 45 -7.09 -18.71 -10.88
N TYR A 46 -6.98 -18.42 -12.17
CA TYR A 46 -6.01 -17.46 -12.71
C TYR A 46 -4.56 -17.73 -12.27
N GLY A 47 -4.18 -19.02 -12.12
CA GLY A 47 -2.85 -19.42 -11.65
C GLY A 47 -2.62 -19.25 -10.14
N GLN A 48 -3.65 -18.86 -9.39
CA GLN A 48 -3.58 -18.79 -7.92
C GLN A 48 -4.09 -20.11 -7.31
N PRO A 49 -3.38 -20.65 -6.30
CA PRO A 49 -3.82 -21.86 -5.60
C PRO A 49 -5.07 -21.62 -4.77
N ALA A 50 -5.92 -22.62 -4.65
CA ALA A 50 -7.04 -22.60 -3.70
C ALA A 50 -6.54 -22.43 -2.27
N PHE A 51 -7.28 -21.66 -1.44
CA PHE A 51 -6.90 -21.41 -0.05
C PHE A 51 -6.69 -22.69 0.75
N LYS A 52 -7.56 -23.71 0.54
CA LYS A 52 -7.40 -25.04 1.14
C LYS A 52 -6.02 -25.65 0.85
N LYS A 53 -5.57 -25.57 -0.40
CA LYS A 53 -4.27 -26.10 -0.83
C LYS A 53 -3.09 -25.33 -0.19
N VAL A 54 -3.27 -24.02 0.01
CA VAL A 54 -2.30 -23.21 0.75
C VAL A 54 -2.19 -23.69 2.19
N LEU A 55 -3.32 -23.90 2.89
CA LEU A 55 -3.33 -24.40 4.26
C LEU A 55 -2.67 -25.78 4.38
N GLU A 56 -2.97 -26.71 3.47
CA GLU A 56 -2.37 -28.05 3.43
C GLU A 56 -0.85 -27.99 3.26
N ARG A 57 -0.36 -27.14 2.35
CA ARG A 57 1.08 -26.94 2.12
C ARG A 57 1.77 -26.35 3.35
N ILE A 58 1.16 -25.35 3.97
CA ILE A 58 1.71 -24.73 5.20
C ILE A 58 1.76 -25.76 6.34
N ALA A 59 0.69 -26.56 6.51
CA ALA A 59 0.67 -27.59 7.54
C ALA A 59 1.74 -28.68 7.31
N THR A 60 2.00 -29.05 6.08
CA THR A 60 3.07 -29.99 5.71
C THR A 60 4.44 -29.35 5.95
N ALA A 61 4.68 -28.15 5.45
CA ALA A 61 5.95 -27.46 5.63
C ALA A 61 6.26 -27.21 7.12
N TRP A 62 5.25 -26.88 7.93
CA TRP A 62 5.42 -26.72 9.37
C TRP A 62 5.89 -27.99 10.09
N LYS A 63 5.47 -29.17 9.60
CA LYS A 63 5.90 -30.48 10.15
C LYS A 63 7.28 -30.91 9.66
N GLU A 64 7.58 -30.65 8.41
CA GLU A 64 8.79 -31.17 7.75
C GLU A 64 9.98 -30.21 7.83
N ASP A 65 9.73 -28.91 7.79
CA ASP A 65 10.74 -27.85 7.71
C ASP A 65 10.59 -26.78 8.82
N HIS A 66 10.14 -27.16 9.99
CA HIS A 66 9.85 -26.26 11.11
C HIS A 66 10.96 -25.22 11.37
N ASP A 67 12.21 -25.67 11.48
CA ASP A 67 13.34 -24.81 11.84
C ASP A 67 13.62 -23.77 10.75
N LYS A 68 13.48 -24.15 9.49
CA LYS A 68 13.61 -23.21 8.35
C LYS A 68 12.51 -22.16 8.35
N ILE A 69 11.28 -22.54 8.70
CA ILE A 69 10.15 -21.61 8.80
C ILE A 69 10.38 -20.59 9.93
N VAL A 70 10.85 -21.05 11.08
CA VAL A 70 11.18 -20.17 12.21
C VAL A 70 12.32 -19.21 11.86
N GLU A 71 13.36 -19.70 11.20
CA GLU A 71 14.48 -18.88 10.70
C GLU A 71 14.00 -17.83 9.70
N GLN A 72 13.15 -18.23 8.74
CA GLN A 72 12.56 -17.29 7.76
C GLN A 72 11.72 -16.22 8.44
N GLY A 73 10.88 -16.60 9.41
CA GLY A 73 10.10 -15.63 10.18
C GLY A 73 10.98 -14.63 10.93
N SER A 74 12.10 -15.08 11.49
CA SER A 74 13.06 -14.19 12.15
C SER A 74 13.70 -13.20 11.18
N LYS A 75 14.07 -13.62 9.98
CA LYS A 75 14.62 -12.73 8.92
C LYS A 75 13.61 -11.66 8.50
N ILE A 76 12.33 -12.01 8.39
CA ILE A 76 11.28 -11.03 8.07
C ILE A 76 11.12 -10.01 9.19
N VAL A 77 11.16 -10.45 10.45
CA VAL A 77 11.13 -9.54 11.62
C VAL A 77 12.33 -8.57 11.63
N GLU A 78 13.52 -9.06 11.29
CA GLU A 78 14.71 -8.19 11.15
C GLU A 78 14.52 -7.15 10.04
N ALA A 79 14.07 -7.56 8.86
CA ALA A 79 13.80 -6.65 7.76
C ALA A 79 12.74 -5.59 8.09
N LEU A 80 11.69 -5.97 8.85
CA LEU A 80 10.69 -5.02 9.36
C LEU A 80 11.30 -3.99 10.32
N ARG A 81 12.19 -4.42 11.22
CA ARG A 81 12.88 -3.52 12.15
C ARG A 81 13.81 -2.56 11.42
N GLU A 82 14.54 -3.03 10.43
CA GLU A 82 15.41 -2.18 9.61
C GLU A 82 14.60 -1.13 8.83
N SER A 83 13.49 -1.53 8.21
CA SER A 83 12.58 -0.61 7.51
C SER A 83 12.06 0.48 8.45
N GLN A 84 11.62 0.13 9.64
CA GLN A 84 11.13 1.08 10.64
C GLN A 84 12.24 1.98 11.19
N SER A 85 13.45 1.46 11.35
CA SER A 85 14.60 2.25 11.82
C SER A 85 15.04 3.26 10.77
N ALA A 86 15.03 2.88 9.48
CA ALA A 86 15.33 3.78 8.38
C ALA A 86 14.30 4.91 8.25
N ALA A 87 13.05 4.67 8.62
CA ALA A 87 11.99 5.66 8.66
C ALA A 87 12.06 6.61 9.88
N SER A 88 12.83 6.24 10.91
CA SER A 88 12.94 6.98 12.18
C SER A 88 14.00 8.09 12.16
N GLY A 89 14.39 8.62 11.01
CA GLY A 89 15.33 9.74 10.91
C GLY A 89 14.82 10.98 11.65
N GLU A 90 15.71 11.74 12.28
CA GLU A 90 15.43 13.08 12.85
C GLU A 90 15.15 14.08 11.72
N GLY A 91 14.08 13.86 10.96
CA GLY A 91 13.60 14.79 9.95
C GLY A 91 12.90 15.97 10.60
N LYS A 92 13.30 17.19 10.26
CA LYS A 92 12.48 18.37 10.59
C LYS A 92 11.20 18.32 9.76
N ILE A 93 10.07 18.39 10.43
CA ILE A 93 8.79 18.60 9.75
C ILE A 93 8.68 20.10 9.48
N ASP A 94 8.94 20.48 8.25
CA ASP A 94 8.81 21.85 7.75
C ASP A 94 7.98 21.89 6.46
N ASP A 95 7.85 23.06 5.87
CA ASP A 95 7.07 23.27 4.65
C ASP A 95 7.56 22.43 3.44
N SER A 96 8.83 21.99 3.44
CA SER A 96 9.39 21.18 2.37
C SER A 96 8.70 19.83 2.22
N VAL A 97 8.17 19.27 3.31
CA VAL A 97 7.42 18.00 3.30
C VAL A 97 6.20 18.09 2.38
N ALA A 98 5.49 19.23 2.42
CA ALA A 98 4.35 19.44 1.54
C ALA A 98 4.78 19.60 0.07
N ASP A 99 5.89 20.28 -0.17
CA ASP A 99 6.43 20.46 -1.52
C ASP A 99 6.94 19.13 -2.10
N ASP A 100 7.55 18.28 -1.28
CA ASP A 100 7.99 16.94 -1.69
C ASP A 100 6.81 16.02 -1.98
N ALA A 101 5.77 16.07 -1.16
CA ALA A 101 4.53 15.33 -1.41
C ALA A 101 3.86 15.78 -2.72
N TYR A 102 3.81 17.09 -2.98
CA TYR A 102 3.33 17.60 -4.27
C TYR A 102 4.15 17.06 -5.44
N ARG A 103 5.50 17.12 -5.37
CA ARG A 103 6.38 16.61 -6.44
C ARG A 103 6.20 15.11 -6.69
N GLN A 104 5.96 14.30 -5.65
CA GLN A 104 5.68 12.87 -5.81
C GLN A 104 4.35 12.64 -6.53
N LEU A 105 3.33 13.41 -6.17
CA LEU A 105 2.02 13.33 -6.83
C LEU A 105 2.10 13.78 -8.30
N ASP A 106 2.78 14.89 -8.57
CA ASP A 106 2.99 15.41 -9.93
C ASP A 106 3.66 14.39 -10.85
N ARG A 107 4.74 13.71 -10.36
CA ARG A 107 5.43 12.64 -11.11
C ARG A 107 4.56 11.43 -11.41
N SER A 108 3.57 11.15 -10.56
CA SER A 108 2.68 10.00 -10.70
C SER A 108 1.34 10.33 -11.35
N TYR A 109 1.11 11.61 -11.65
CA TYR A 109 -0.13 12.08 -12.24
C TYR A 109 -0.30 11.60 -13.68
N ASP A 110 -1.51 11.17 -14.01
CA ASP A 110 -1.91 10.79 -15.38
C ASP A 110 -2.67 11.95 -16.05
N PRO A 111 -2.02 12.69 -16.95
CA PRO A 111 -2.65 13.85 -17.59
C PRO A 111 -3.73 13.47 -18.61
N LYS A 112 -3.82 12.19 -19.00
CA LYS A 112 -4.80 11.72 -19.99
C LYS A 112 -6.10 11.25 -19.33
N GLU A 113 -5.98 10.41 -18.32
CA GLU A 113 -7.13 9.79 -17.66
C GLU A 113 -7.38 10.31 -16.23
N GLY A 114 -6.54 11.17 -15.74
CA GLY A 114 -6.60 11.64 -14.35
C GLY A 114 -6.17 10.57 -13.35
N GLY A 115 -6.08 10.95 -12.08
CA GLY A 115 -5.60 10.08 -11.01
C GLY A 115 -4.09 9.94 -10.98
N PHE A 116 -3.60 9.03 -10.11
CA PHE A 116 -2.19 8.91 -9.75
C PHE A 116 -1.75 7.44 -9.82
N GLY A 117 -0.55 7.20 -10.37
CA GLY A 117 0.01 5.87 -10.57
C GLY A 117 -0.55 5.14 -11.78
N ASN A 118 -0.29 3.83 -11.84
CA ASN A 118 -0.68 2.95 -12.93
C ASN A 118 -2.10 2.37 -12.71
N ALA A 119 -2.76 1.97 -13.79
CA ALA A 119 -4.03 1.25 -13.71
C ALA A 119 -3.87 -0.16 -13.10
N PRO A 120 -4.86 -0.65 -12.32
CA PRO A 120 -6.10 0.01 -11.94
C PRO A 120 -5.88 1.10 -10.86
N LYS A 121 -6.50 2.28 -11.05
CA LYS A 121 -6.40 3.40 -10.12
C LYS A 121 -7.58 3.40 -9.16
N PHE A 122 -7.30 3.44 -7.86
CA PHE A 122 -8.33 3.59 -6.84
C PHE A 122 -8.54 5.06 -6.47
N PRO A 123 -9.78 5.47 -6.18
CA PRO A 123 -10.06 6.80 -5.65
C PRO A 123 -9.33 7.00 -4.33
N ARG A 124 -8.58 8.10 -4.23
CA ARG A 124 -7.86 8.47 -3.00
C ARG A 124 -8.28 9.87 -2.57
N PRO A 125 -9.38 10.01 -1.82
CA PRO A 125 -9.88 11.33 -1.39
C PRO A 125 -8.84 12.16 -0.63
N VAL A 126 -7.97 11.49 0.13
CA VAL A 126 -6.87 12.14 0.88
C VAL A 126 -5.92 12.89 -0.06
N THR A 127 -5.58 12.29 -1.22
CA THR A 127 -4.73 12.94 -2.23
C THR A 127 -5.40 14.19 -2.80
N LEU A 128 -6.69 14.12 -3.12
CA LEU A 128 -7.44 15.25 -3.65
C LEU A 128 -7.58 16.38 -2.60
N ASN A 129 -7.83 16.02 -1.34
CA ASN A 129 -7.84 16.95 -0.23
C ASN A 129 -6.47 17.62 -0.01
N PHE A 130 -5.40 16.88 -0.11
CA PHE A 130 -4.05 17.43 -0.02
C PHE A 130 -3.81 18.46 -1.12
N LEU A 131 -4.10 18.13 -2.39
CA LEU A 131 -3.88 19.03 -3.53
C LEU A 131 -4.70 20.31 -3.45
N THR A 132 -5.95 20.23 -3.01
CA THR A 132 -6.78 21.43 -2.80
C THR A 132 -6.26 22.31 -1.67
N ARG A 133 -5.73 21.72 -0.59
CA ARG A 133 -5.09 22.47 0.50
C ARG A 133 -3.74 23.06 0.09
N PHE A 134 -2.98 22.33 -0.75
CA PHE A 134 -1.73 22.82 -1.30
C PHE A 134 -1.96 24.05 -2.18
N TYR A 135 -2.98 24.01 -3.05
CA TYR A 135 -3.43 25.21 -3.77
C TYR A 135 -3.82 26.36 -2.82
N ALA A 136 -4.61 26.07 -1.78
CA ALA A 136 -5.08 27.12 -0.85
C ALA A 136 -3.96 27.79 -0.06
N ARG A 137 -2.81 27.12 0.13
CA ARG A 137 -1.61 27.67 0.77
C ARG A 137 -1.03 28.82 -0.05
N ASP A 138 -0.94 28.67 -1.37
CA ASP A 138 -0.49 29.73 -2.30
C ASP A 138 -1.17 29.63 -3.66
N PRO A 139 -2.36 30.22 -3.84
CA PRO A 139 -3.16 30.11 -5.05
C PRO A 139 -2.62 30.90 -6.23
N LYS A 140 -1.59 31.72 -6.03
CA LYS A 140 -1.02 32.56 -7.09
C LYS A 140 0.12 31.85 -7.82
N THR A 141 0.75 30.85 -7.22
CA THR A 141 1.85 30.10 -7.83
C THR A 141 1.38 29.15 -8.92
N ASP A 142 2.24 28.88 -9.88
CA ASP A 142 1.95 27.92 -10.93
C ASP A 142 1.84 26.49 -10.38
N THR A 143 2.63 26.13 -9.38
CA THR A 143 2.53 24.84 -8.68
C THR A 143 1.20 24.69 -7.94
N GLY A 144 0.74 25.74 -7.26
CA GLY A 144 -0.58 25.73 -6.63
C GLY A 144 -1.70 25.54 -7.64
N LYS A 145 -1.73 26.32 -8.72
CA LYS A 145 -2.72 26.18 -9.79
C LYS A 145 -2.70 24.77 -10.39
N HIS A 146 -1.51 24.24 -10.68
CA HIS A 146 -1.38 22.90 -11.24
C HIS A 146 -1.88 21.82 -10.26
N ALA A 147 -1.66 21.96 -8.96
CA ALA A 147 -2.23 21.07 -7.94
C ALA A 147 -3.77 21.05 -7.98
N LEU A 148 -4.39 22.23 -8.11
CA LEU A 148 -5.84 22.33 -8.26
C LEU A 148 -6.33 21.68 -9.57
N ASP A 149 -5.63 21.93 -10.68
CA ASP A 149 -5.98 21.37 -11.99
C ASP A 149 -5.93 19.83 -11.97
N MET A 150 -4.89 19.23 -11.37
CA MET A 150 -4.79 17.79 -11.18
C MET A 150 -5.98 17.23 -10.40
N ALA A 151 -6.37 17.90 -9.31
CA ALA A 151 -7.50 17.48 -8.49
C ALA A 151 -8.82 17.58 -9.25
N LEU A 152 -9.09 18.72 -9.88
CA LEU A 152 -10.34 18.96 -10.62
C LEU A 152 -10.47 18.05 -11.85
N PHE A 153 -9.39 17.86 -12.59
CA PHE A 153 -9.41 16.96 -13.74
C PHE A 153 -9.67 15.51 -13.33
N THR A 154 -9.01 15.06 -12.26
CA THR A 154 -9.26 13.72 -11.70
C THR A 154 -10.72 13.55 -11.28
N LEU A 155 -11.29 14.52 -10.56
CA LEU A 155 -12.71 14.49 -10.16
C LEU A 155 -13.66 14.44 -11.35
N ARG A 156 -13.38 15.22 -12.40
CA ARG A 156 -14.19 15.20 -13.64
C ARG A 156 -14.14 13.85 -14.33
N LYS A 157 -12.96 13.23 -14.40
CA LYS A 157 -12.79 11.88 -14.98
C LYS A 157 -13.49 10.81 -14.13
N MET A 158 -13.44 10.90 -12.81
CA MET A 158 -14.18 10.02 -11.93
C MET A 158 -15.69 10.14 -12.14
N ALA A 159 -16.22 11.36 -12.20
CA ALA A 159 -17.65 11.60 -12.44
C ALA A 159 -18.09 11.08 -13.82
N ALA A 160 -17.28 11.30 -14.88
CA ALA A 160 -17.55 10.79 -16.20
C ALA A 160 -17.46 9.24 -16.28
N GLY A 161 -16.69 8.62 -15.41
CA GLY A 161 -16.49 7.17 -15.33
C GLY A 161 -17.55 6.42 -14.50
N GLY A 162 -18.61 7.06 -14.03
CA GLY A 162 -19.69 6.41 -13.28
C GLY A 162 -19.47 6.32 -11.77
N MET A 163 -18.48 7.03 -11.22
CA MET A 163 -18.35 7.24 -9.78
C MET A 163 -19.27 8.37 -9.32
N HIS A 164 -20.55 8.09 -9.23
CA HIS A 164 -21.55 9.03 -8.72
C HIS A 164 -22.55 8.29 -7.83
N ASP A 165 -23.08 9.01 -6.89
CA ASP A 165 -24.16 8.54 -6.02
C ASP A 165 -25.49 8.58 -6.80
N HIS A 166 -26.33 7.61 -6.57
CA HIS A 166 -27.63 7.46 -7.24
C HIS A 166 -28.75 8.05 -6.43
#